data_05e7550aa29b09da53bda653af572930
#
_entry.id   05e7550aa29b09da53bda653af572930
#
_cell.length_a   1.000
_cell.length_b   1.000
_cell.length_c   1.000
_cell.angle_alpha   90.00
_cell.angle_beta   90.00
_cell.angle_gamma   90.00
#
_symmetry.space_group_name_H-M   'P 1'
#
loop_
_entity.id
_entity.type
_entity.pdbx_description
1 polymer ?
#
loop_
_entity_poly.entity_id
_entity_poly.type
_entity_poly.pdbx_seq_one_letter_code
_entity_poly.pdbx_strand_id
1 'polypeptide(L)'
;MSQDFKTQVQRDGFAVIPACLDETTLESLSTEFDDSRYPERNLLSMQSIQTLATSSSVREIMETILGPECFAVRGIFFNKTRTSNWKVAWRQDLTIAVRERKDVEGFGPWTMKAGVIHVQPPCDVMAGMLAIRLHLDESGCDNGVLRVIAGSHSAGRLSGERIRTWSKEESVTCTVPRGGALVMRPLLLHASSASASTKSRRVIHLEFAAAELPQGLNWYDKVSAKEAHLRS
;
A
#
# COMPACT_ATOMS: atom_id res chain seq x y z
N MET A 1 16.03 -7.79 -9.04
CA MET A 1 16.18 -6.50 -8.30
C MET A 1 17.44 -6.51 -7.47
N SER A 2 18.11 -5.35 -7.33
CA SER A 2 19.41 -5.27 -6.65
C SER A 2 19.27 -5.42 -5.14
N GLN A 3 20.35 -5.92 -4.49
CA GLN A 3 20.51 -5.99 -3.03
C GLN A 3 20.32 -4.61 -2.38
N ASP A 4 20.59 -3.56 -3.12
CA ASP A 4 20.42 -2.16 -2.74
C ASP A 4 18.95 -1.80 -2.43
N PHE A 5 17.98 -2.26 -3.24
CA PHE A 5 16.55 -2.06 -3.01
C PHE A 5 16.08 -2.64 -1.66
N LYS A 6 16.46 -3.88 -1.36
CA LYS A 6 16.12 -4.55 -0.09
C LYS A 6 16.68 -3.77 1.10
N THR A 7 17.94 -3.38 1.01
CA THR A 7 18.63 -2.62 2.06
C THR A 7 17.98 -1.26 2.25
N GLN A 8 17.59 -0.57 1.18
CA GLN A 8 16.88 0.71 1.26
C GLN A 8 15.53 0.56 1.98
N VAL A 9 14.69 -0.40 1.58
CA VAL A 9 13.38 -0.61 2.25
C VAL A 9 13.56 -1.01 3.72
N GLN A 10 14.60 -1.76 4.06
CA GLN A 10 14.89 -2.12 5.45
C GLN A 10 15.34 -0.92 6.28
N ARG A 11 16.21 -0.05 5.74
CA ARG A 11 16.76 1.12 6.43
C ARG A 11 15.74 2.26 6.49
N ASP A 12 15.16 2.63 5.35
CA ASP A 12 14.37 3.85 5.19
C ASP A 12 12.85 3.61 5.32
N GLY A 13 12.42 2.35 5.16
CA GLY A 13 11.02 1.95 5.19
C GLY A 13 10.29 2.12 3.85
N PHE A 14 10.96 2.58 2.80
CA PHE A 14 10.39 2.77 1.46
C PHE A 14 11.45 2.74 0.37
N ALA A 15 11.00 2.56 -0.86
CA ALA A 15 11.78 2.78 -2.07
C ALA A 15 10.88 3.14 -3.25
N VAL A 16 11.39 3.93 -4.19
CA VAL A 16 10.74 4.25 -5.46
C VAL A 16 11.32 3.36 -6.55
N ILE A 17 10.44 2.77 -7.36
CA ILE A 17 10.77 1.98 -8.53
C ILE A 17 10.28 2.77 -9.75
N PRO A 18 11.18 3.32 -10.57
CA PRO A 18 10.79 4.23 -11.66
C PRO A 18 9.95 3.55 -12.76
N ALA A 19 10.19 2.25 -13.02
CA ALA A 19 9.46 1.47 -14.02
C ALA A 19 9.08 0.11 -13.42
N CYS A 20 7.80 -0.08 -13.17
CA CYS A 20 7.23 -1.32 -12.58
C CYS A 20 6.25 -1.99 -13.53
N LEU A 21 5.42 -1.20 -14.22
CA LEU A 21 4.42 -1.69 -15.15
C LEU A 21 4.93 -1.50 -16.59
N ASP A 22 4.75 -2.52 -17.43
CA ASP A 22 4.89 -2.37 -18.88
C ASP A 22 3.74 -1.53 -19.44
N GLU A 23 3.91 -0.98 -20.64
CA GLU A 23 2.95 -0.06 -21.23
C GLU A 23 1.58 -0.73 -21.49
N THR A 24 1.56 -1.98 -21.91
CA THR A 24 0.30 -2.72 -22.16
C THR A 24 -0.53 -2.88 -20.88
N THR A 25 0.11 -3.30 -19.80
CA THR A 25 -0.52 -3.40 -18.48
C THR A 25 -0.99 -2.04 -17.99
N LEU A 26 -0.16 -1.02 -18.15
CA LEU A 26 -0.45 0.35 -17.72
C LEU A 26 -1.63 0.96 -18.47
N GLU A 27 -1.73 0.77 -19.78
CA GLU A 27 -2.86 1.24 -20.61
C GLU A 27 -4.15 0.51 -20.26
N SER A 28 -4.10 -0.81 -20.09
CA SER A 28 -5.25 -1.62 -19.68
C SER A 28 -5.81 -1.14 -18.34
N LEU A 29 -4.93 -0.99 -17.33
CA LEU A 29 -5.34 -0.50 -16.02
C LEU A 29 -5.80 0.96 -16.07
N SER A 30 -5.17 1.81 -16.89
CA SER A 30 -5.58 3.22 -17.03
C SER A 30 -6.96 3.37 -17.69
N THR A 31 -7.36 2.41 -18.52
CA THR A 31 -8.70 2.34 -19.12
C THR A 31 -9.74 1.85 -18.11
N GLU A 32 -9.43 0.80 -17.36
CA GLU A 32 -10.33 0.23 -16.35
C GLU A 32 -10.51 1.18 -15.14
N PHE A 33 -9.45 1.88 -14.74
CA PHE A 33 -9.42 2.86 -13.65
C PHE A 33 -9.31 4.27 -14.22
N ASP A 34 -10.29 4.68 -15.02
CA ASP A 34 -10.30 5.99 -15.65
C ASP A 34 -10.48 7.15 -14.65
N ASP A 35 -10.40 8.39 -15.14
CA ASP A 35 -10.47 9.60 -14.32
C ASP A 35 -11.84 9.80 -13.64
N SER A 36 -12.88 9.19 -14.16
CA SER A 36 -14.25 9.29 -13.63
C SER A 36 -14.49 8.35 -12.45
N ARG A 37 -13.65 7.31 -12.30
CA ARG A 37 -13.81 6.31 -11.25
C ARG A 37 -13.49 6.90 -9.87
N TYR A 38 -14.40 6.71 -8.94
CA TYR A 38 -14.22 7.13 -7.54
C TYR A 38 -13.20 6.26 -6.82
N PRO A 39 -12.55 6.80 -5.75
CA PRO A 39 -11.73 6.00 -4.85
C PRO A 39 -12.52 4.79 -4.32
N GLU A 40 -11.92 3.61 -4.42
CA GLU A 40 -12.58 2.35 -4.12
C GLU A 40 -11.71 1.46 -3.23
N ARG A 41 -12.35 0.63 -2.41
CA ARG A 41 -11.72 -0.39 -1.55
C ARG A 41 -12.11 -1.78 -2.04
N ASN A 42 -11.42 -2.79 -1.49
CA ASN A 42 -11.68 -4.21 -1.75
C ASN A 42 -11.44 -4.62 -3.22
N LEU A 43 -10.42 -4.04 -3.84
CA LEU A 43 -10.09 -4.30 -5.24
C LEU A 43 -9.66 -5.75 -5.53
N LEU A 44 -9.25 -6.52 -4.52
CA LEU A 44 -8.83 -7.92 -4.72
C LEU A 44 -10.00 -8.86 -5.15
N SER A 45 -11.24 -8.37 -5.15
CA SER A 45 -12.37 -9.06 -5.78
C SER A 45 -12.34 -9.01 -7.32
N MET A 46 -11.57 -8.07 -7.92
CA MET A 46 -11.46 -7.87 -9.36
C MET A 46 -10.36 -8.76 -9.94
N GLN A 47 -10.67 -9.47 -11.04
CA GLN A 47 -9.72 -10.36 -11.70
C GLN A 47 -8.47 -9.64 -12.21
N SER A 48 -8.62 -8.44 -12.77
CA SER A 48 -7.51 -7.61 -13.24
C SER A 48 -6.51 -7.29 -12.11
N ILE A 49 -7.01 -6.99 -10.91
CA ILE A 49 -6.19 -6.70 -9.73
C ILE A 49 -5.55 -7.98 -9.15
N GLN A 50 -6.23 -9.12 -9.20
CA GLN A 50 -5.62 -10.41 -8.85
C GLN A 50 -4.47 -10.75 -9.80
N THR A 51 -4.69 -10.57 -11.11
CA THR A 51 -3.65 -10.75 -12.13
C THR A 51 -2.46 -9.81 -11.91
N LEU A 52 -2.73 -8.54 -11.62
CA LEU A 52 -1.71 -7.56 -11.29
C LEU A 52 -0.91 -7.96 -10.03
N ALA A 53 -1.58 -8.34 -8.95
CA ALA A 53 -0.96 -8.75 -7.69
C ALA A 53 -0.08 -10.01 -7.83
N THR A 54 -0.38 -10.86 -8.80
CA THR A 54 0.36 -12.10 -9.08
C THR A 54 1.30 -11.98 -10.29
N SER A 55 1.37 -10.83 -10.94
CA SER A 55 2.29 -10.57 -12.06
C SER A 55 3.75 -10.64 -11.62
N SER A 56 4.64 -11.02 -12.53
CA SER A 56 6.09 -11.11 -12.24
C SER A 56 6.66 -9.78 -11.75
N SER A 57 6.27 -8.67 -12.36
CA SER A 57 6.74 -7.32 -11.98
C SER A 57 6.43 -6.95 -10.53
N VAL A 58 5.23 -7.29 -10.05
CA VAL A 58 4.84 -7.04 -8.66
C VAL A 58 5.45 -8.09 -7.73
N ARG A 59 5.40 -9.37 -8.12
CA ARG A 59 5.89 -10.48 -7.30
C ARG A 59 7.39 -10.37 -6.99
N GLU A 60 8.23 -10.10 -7.98
CA GLU A 60 9.68 -9.95 -7.78
C GLU A 60 10.02 -8.88 -6.73
N ILE A 61 9.26 -7.78 -6.73
CA ILE A 61 9.42 -6.70 -5.74
C ILE A 61 9.05 -7.20 -4.34
N MET A 62 7.87 -7.79 -4.23
CA MET A 62 7.32 -8.18 -2.93
C MET A 62 8.09 -9.36 -2.33
N GLU A 63 8.45 -10.36 -3.15
CA GLU A 63 9.21 -11.52 -2.74
C GLU A 63 10.65 -11.20 -2.28
N THR A 64 11.27 -10.19 -2.89
CA THR A 64 12.60 -9.71 -2.47
C THR A 64 12.62 -9.29 -1.00
N ILE A 65 11.50 -8.74 -0.49
CA ILE A 65 11.39 -8.22 0.88
C ILE A 65 10.70 -9.20 1.83
N LEU A 66 9.59 -9.81 1.38
CA LEU A 66 8.70 -10.62 2.21
C LEU A 66 8.93 -12.13 2.06
N GLY A 67 9.66 -12.54 1.02
CA GLY A 67 9.84 -13.95 0.67
C GLY A 67 8.77 -14.49 -0.29
N PRO A 68 9.02 -15.69 -0.89
CA PRO A 68 8.23 -16.24 -2.00
C PRO A 68 6.79 -16.63 -1.62
N GLU A 69 6.53 -16.86 -0.34
CA GLU A 69 5.19 -17.23 0.15
C GLU A 69 4.29 -16.02 0.45
N CYS A 70 4.75 -14.80 0.18
CA CYS A 70 3.94 -13.61 0.40
C CYS A 70 2.69 -13.59 -0.50
N PHE A 71 1.63 -12.96 -0.03
CA PHE A 71 0.35 -12.88 -0.71
C PHE A 71 -0.29 -11.49 -0.51
N ALA A 72 -1.10 -11.06 -1.48
CA ALA A 72 -1.85 -9.83 -1.37
C ALA A 72 -3.06 -10.02 -0.45
N VAL A 73 -3.29 -9.05 0.44
CA VAL A 73 -4.36 -9.09 1.45
C VAL A 73 -5.34 -7.93 1.34
N ARG A 74 -5.02 -6.92 0.53
CA ARG A 74 -5.87 -5.75 0.34
C ARG A 74 -5.52 -4.98 -0.92
N GLY A 75 -6.56 -4.43 -1.57
CA GLY A 75 -6.41 -3.52 -2.70
C GLY A 75 -7.27 -2.28 -2.51
N ILE A 76 -6.72 -1.09 -2.82
CA ILE A 76 -7.40 0.20 -2.74
C ILE A 76 -7.05 1.02 -3.99
N PHE A 77 -8.05 1.62 -4.61
CA PHE A 77 -7.85 2.63 -5.63
C PHE A 77 -7.95 4.03 -5.03
N PHE A 78 -6.97 4.85 -5.31
CA PHE A 78 -6.95 6.26 -4.97
C PHE A 78 -6.98 7.09 -6.25
N ASN A 79 -7.94 8.00 -6.34
CA ASN A 79 -8.03 8.95 -7.43
C ASN A 79 -8.14 10.37 -6.85
N LYS A 80 -7.05 11.13 -6.89
CA LYS A 80 -7.09 12.56 -6.58
C LYS A 80 -7.40 13.33 -7.85
N THR A 81 -8.52 14.00 -7.85
CA THR A 81 -8.98 14.87 -8.95
C THR A 81 -9.22 16.28 -8.41
N ARG A 82 -9.58 17.20 -9.29
CA ARG A 82 -9.98 18.54 -8.87
C ARG A 82 -11.19 18.54 -7.91
N THR A 83 -12.13 17.61 -8.09
CA THR A 83 -13.37 17.49 -7.29
C THR A 83 -13.23 16.51 -6.12
N SER A 84 -12.28 15.61 -6.18
CA SER A 84 -11.97 14.63 -5.12
C SER A 84 -10.53 14.85 -4.64
N ASN A 85 -10.34 15.90 -3.84
CA ASN A 85 -9.01 16.39 -3.47
C ASN A 85 -8.89 16.54 -1.95
N TRP A 86 -8.25 15.57 -1.31
CA TRP A 86 -8.11 15.56 0.15
C TRP A 86 -6.64 15.65 0.58
N LYS A 87 -6.42 16.22 1.74
CA LYS A 87 -5.14 16.21 2.45
C LYS A 87 -5.09 14.97 3.36
N VAL A 88 -3.93 14.31 3.41
CA VAL A 88 -3.64 13.27 4.39
C VAL A 88 -2.66 13.85 5.42
N ALA A 89 -3.13 13.99 6.67
CA ALA A 89 -2.25 14.37 7.77
C ALA A 89 -1.21 13.26 8.03
N TRP A 90 -0.12 13.61 8.71
CA TRP A 90 0.90 12.64 9.12
C TRP A 90 0.28 11.48 9.89
N ARG A 91 0.50 10.27 9.40
CA ARG A 91 -0.08 9.04 9.92
C ARG A 91 0.73 7.81 9.56
N GLN A 92 0.45 6.70 10.24
CA GLN A 92 0.84 5.34 9.87
C GLN A 92 -0.40 4.57 9.40
N ASP A 93 -0.24 3.56 8.57
CA ASP A 93 -1.30 2.59 8.29
C ASP A 93 -1.25 1.52 9.39
N LEU A 94 -2.33 1.43 10.17
CA LEU A 94 -2.33 0.68 11.43
C LEU A 94 -3.33 -0.47 11.47
N THR A 95 -4.12 -0.68 10.42
CA THR A 95 -5.22 -1.66 10.47
C THR A 95 -5.17 -2.61 9.30
N ILE A 96 -5.44 -3.88 9.57
CA ILE A 96 -5.65 -4.93 8.59
C ILE A 96 -7.14 -5.23 8.41
N ALA A 97 -7.50 -5.78 7.24
CA ALA A 97 -8.85 -6.26 6.94
C ALA A 97 -8.96 -7.75 7.27
N VAL A 98 -10.03 -8.15 7.95
CA VAL A 98 -10.26 -9.53 8.38
C VAL A 98 -11.70 -9.98 8.09
N ARG A 99 -11.90 -11.29 7.95
CA ARG A 99 -13.23 -11.86 7.64
C ARG A 99 -14.22 -11.73 8.78
N GLU A 100 -13.76 -11.87 10.01
CA GLU A 100 -14.61 -11.86 11.19
C GLU A 100 -13.88 -11.25 12.39
N ARG A 101 -14.65 -10.82 13.38
CA ARG A 101 -14.10 -10.42 14.68
C ARG A 101 -13.89 -11.65 15.54
N LYS A 102 -12.68 -11.79 16.07
CA LYS A 102 -12.32 -12.80 17.08
C LYS A 102 -11.55 -12.13 18.20
N ASP A 103 -11.76 -12.54 19.42
CA ASP A 103 -10.96 -12.08 20.55
C ASP A 103 -9.60 -12.79 20.52
N VAL A 104 -8.63 -12.08 19.97
CA VAL A 104 -7.23 -12.51 19.83
C VAL A 104 -6.39 -11.52 20.61
N GLU A 105 -5.51 -12.02 21.48
CA GLU A 105 -4.64 -11.19 22.31
C GLU A 105 -3.79 -10.23 21.44
N GLY A 106 -3.72 -8.96 21.85
CA GLY A 106 -2.98 -7.91 21.15
C GLY A 106 -3.68 -7.33 19.91
N PHE A 107 -4.85 -7.85 19.51
CA PHE A 107 -5.65 -7.32 18.39
C PHE A 107 -6.74 -6.37 18.89
N GLY A 108 -6.72 -5.13 18.45
CA GLY A 108 -7.68 -4.06 18.79
C GLY A 108 -7.03 -2.68 18.70
N PRO A 109 -7.84 -1.63 18.58
CA PRO A 109 -9.29 -1.59 18.46
C PRO A 109 -9.82 -2.12 17.13
N TRP A 110 -11.10 -2.49 17.13
CA TRP A 110 -11.85 -2.96 15.96
C TRP A 110 -12.63 -1.82 15.34
N THR A 111 -12.69 -1.78 14.01
CA THR A 111 -13.43 -0.78 13.24
C THR A 111 -14.07 -1.43 12.02
N MET A 112 -15.05 -0.76 11.42
CA MET A 112 -15.63 -1.18 10.12
C MET A 112 -15.35 -0.10 9.08
N LYS A 113 -14.90 -0.50 7.88
CA LYS A 113 -14.63 0.41 6.75
C LYS A 113 -15.18 -0.21 5.48
N ALA A 114 -16.09 0.50 4.80
CA ALA A 114 -16.75 0.02 3.58
C ALA A 114 -17.30 -1.43 3.72
N GLY A 115 -17.98 -1.72 4.84
CA GLY A 115 -18.58 -3.03 5.10
C GLY A 115 -17.62 -4.13 5.54
N VAL A 116 -16.30 -3.85 5.62
CA VAL A 116 -15.27 -4.83 6.00
C VAL A 116 -14.77 -4.55 7.42
N ILE A 117 -14.62 -5.61 8.19
CA ILE A 117 -14.06 -5.55 9.56
C ILE A 117 -12.56 -5.29 9.47
N HIS A 118 -12.11 -4.30 10.22
CA HIS A 118 -10.70 -3.97 10.37
C HIS A 118 -10.30 -4.04 11.83
N VAL A 119 -9.07 -4.47 12.05
CA VAL A 119 -8.48 -4.52 13.40
C VAL A 119 -7.08 -3.95 13.37
N GLN A 120 -6.66 -3.36 14.46
CA GLN A 120 -5.29 -2.97 14.67
C GLN A 120 -4.54 -4.19 15.27
N PRO A 121 -3.62 -4.81 14.53
CA PRO A 121 -2.88 -5.98 15.00
C PRO A 121 -1.64 -5.57 15.83
N PRO A 122 -0.94 -6.49 16.47
CA PRO A 122 0.39 -6.27 17.01
C PRO A 122 1.39 -5.71 15.98
N CYS A 123 2.43 -5.03 16.45
CA CYS A 123 3.40 -4.37 15.57
C CYS A 123 4.20 -5.35 14.70
N ASP A 124 4.45 -6.57 15.17
CA ASP A 124 5.15 -7.62 14.44
C ASP A 124 4.37 -8.08 13.19
N VAL A 125 3.04 -8.18 13.29
CA VAL A 125 2.19 -8.43 12.12
C VAL A 125 2.37 -7.32 11.08
N MET A 126 2.32 -6.06 11.50
CA MET A 126 2.53 -4.91 10.60
C MET A 126 3.95 -4.86 10.03
N ALA A 127 4.95 -5.28 10.81
CA ALA A 127 6.34 -5.38 10.34
C ALA A 127 6.54 -6.48 9.28
N GLY A 128 5.71 -7.55 9.32
CA GLY A 128 5.65 -8.59 8.30
C GLY A 128 4.85 -8.21 7.04
N MET A 129 4.44 -6.94 6.90
CA MET A 129 3.68 -6.45 5.75
C MET A 129 4.47 -5.45 4.92
N LEU A 130 4.05 -5.30 3.67
CA LEU A 130 4.58 -4.32 2.73
C LEU A 130 3.46 -3.83 1.83
N ALA A 131 3.46 -2.55 1.50
CA ALA A 131 2.55 -1.97 0.54
C ALA A 131 3.29 -1.58 -0.75
N ILE A 132 2.65 -1.77 -1.89
CA ILE A 132 3.07 -1.25 -3.19
C ILE A 132 2.00 -0.31 -3.74
N ARG A 133 2.41 0.86 -4.20
CA ARG A 133 1.57 1.89 -4.78
C ARG A 133 1.96 2.05 -6.24
N LEU A 134 1.17 1.47 -7.13
CA LEU A 134 1.37 1.48 -8.57
C LEU A 134 0.72 2.74 -9.15
N HIS A 135 1.51 3.54 -9.84
CA HIS A 135 1.11 4.85 -10.30
C HIS A 135 0.65 4.81 -11.76
N LEU A 136 -0.66 4.99 -11.99
CA LEU A 136 -1.22 5.11 -13.36
C LEU A 136 -0.92 6.49 -13.96
N ASP A 137 -0.71 7.49 -13.11
CA ASP A 137 -0.28 8.83 -13.47
C ASP A 137 0.99 9.19 -12.72
N GLU A 138 1.77 10.12 -13.27
CA GLU A 138 2.92 10.68 -12.57
C GLU A 138 2.49 11.31 -11.23
N SER A 139 3.27 11.10 -10.19
CA SER A 139 3.13 11.75 -8.89
C SER A 139 4.27 12.73 -8.66
N GLY A 140 3.98 14.01 -8.83
CA GLY A 140 4.92 15.13 -8.69
C GLY A 140 4.57 16.06 -7.53
N CYS A 141 5.36 17.13 -7.37
CA CYS A 141 5.25 18.04 -6.23
C CYS A 141 3.93 18.82 -6.18
N ASP A 142 3.24 18.98 -7.30
CA ASP A 142 2.02 19.78 -7.47
C ASP A 142 0.72 18.99 -7.37
N ASN A 143 0.79 17.64 -7.46
CA ASN A 143 -0.42 16.79 -7.50
C ASN A 143 -0.64 15.95 -6.24
N GLY A 144 -0.19 16.45 -5.09
CA GLY A 144 -0.43 15.82 -3.80
C GLY A 144 0.37 14.55 -3.59
N VAL A 145 1.63 14.58 -4.00
CA VAL A 145 2.62 13.50 -3.80
C VAL A 145 2.72 13.07 -2.34
N LEU A 146 3.05 11.81 -2.12
CA LEU A 146 3.32 11.29 -0.77
C LEU A 146 4.65 11.81 -0.25
N ARG A 147 4.67 12.23 1.02
CA ARG A 147 5.89 12.54 1.77
C ARG A 147 6.02 11.55 2.92
N VAL A 148 7.23 11.16 3.23
CA VAL A 148 7.55 10.18 4.26
C VAL A 148 8.65 10.68 5.19
N ILE A 149 8.70 10.16 6.40
CA ILE A 149 9.86 10.32 7.29
C ILE A 149 10.65 9.01 7.26
N ALA A 150 11.82 9.04 6.63
CA ALA A 150 12.67 7.86 6.47
C ALA A 150 13.02 7.23 7.82
N GLY A 151 13.01 5.90 7.89
CA GLY A 151 13.33 5.13 9.09
C GLY A 151 12.25 5.12 10.18
N SER A 152 11.18 5.94 10.07
CA SER A 152 10.15 6.05 11.11
C SER A 152 9.37 4.75 11.36
N HIS A 153 9.35 3.82 10.41
CA HIS A 153 8.71 2.51 10.56
C HIS A 153 9.35 1.65 11.65
N SER A 154 10.67 1.81 11.89
CA SER A 154 11.42 1.06 12.93
C SER A 154 11.04 1.46 14.35
N ALA A 155 10.41 2.63 14.54
CA ALA A 155 9.92 3.08 15.82
C ALA A 155 8.60 2.41 16.28
N GLY A 156 8.09 1.45 15.49
CA GLY A 156 6.83 0.78 15.76
C GLY A 156 5.63 1.72 15.62
N ARG A 157 4.57 1.43 16.38
CA ARG A 157 3.36 2.27 16.42
C ARG A 157 3.64 3.55 17.21
N LEU A 158 3.39 4.69 16.59
CA LEU A 158 3.60 6.01 17.17
C LEU A 158 2.32 6.53 17.84
N SER A 159 2.47 7.11 19.05
CA SER A 159 1.40 7.92 19.64
C SER A 159 1.21 9.23 18.89
N GLY A 160 0.05 9.89 19.08
CA GLY A 160 -0.19 11.19 18.46
C GLY A 160 0.86 12.26 18.83
N GLU A 161 1.43 12.20 20.04
CA GLU A 161 2.53 13.08 20.45
C GLU A 161 3.81 12.78 19.67
N ARG A 162 4.19 11.52 19.57
CA ARG A 162 5.36 11.10 18.79
C ARG A 162 5.20 11.44 17.30
N ILE A 163 4.00 11.28 16.73
CA ILE A 163 3.71 11.72 15.36
C ILE A 163 3.96 13.23 15.21
N ARG A 164 3.52 14.06 16.17
CA ARG A 164 3.78 15.51 16.14
C ARG A 164 5.27 15.85 16.24
N THR A 165 6.04 15.11 17.00
CA THR A 165 7.50 15.28 17.09
C THR A 165 8.17 14.88 15.78
N TRP A 166 7.93 13.66 15.30
CA TRP A 166 8.49 13.15 14.05
C TRP A 166 8.09 13.98 12.81
N SER A 167 6.89 14.57 12.80
CA SER A 167 6.44 15.39 11.67
C SER A 167 7.22 16.70 11.47
N LYS A 168 8.09 17.06 12.39
CA LYS A 168 9.01 18.21 12.30
C LYS A 168 10.36 17.83 11.69
N GLU A 169 10.66 16.54 11.61
CA GLU A 169 11.88 16.04 10.97
C GLU A 169 11.83 16.25 9.45
N GLU A 170 13.00 16.15 8.82
CA GLU A 170 13.10 16.24 7.37
C GLU A 170 12.30 15.14 6.68
N SER A 171 11.45 15.54 5.75
CA SER A 171 10.61 14.61 5.02
C SER A 171 11.11 14.43 3.58
N VAL A 172 11.04 13.19 3.09
CA VAL A 172 11.35 12.86 1.70
C VAL A 172 10.08 12.92 0.88
N THR A 173 10.12 13.66 -0.23
CA THR A 173 9.04 13.70 -1.22
C THR A 173 9.20 12.54 -2.21
N CYS A 174 8.22 11.64 -2.25
CA CYS A 174 8.27 10.42 -3.07
C CYS A 174 7.68 10.69 -4.47
N THR A 175 8.43 11.35 -5.34
CA THR A 175 8.03 11.49 -6.74
C THR A 175 8.10 10.14 -7.44
N VAL A 176 7.07 9.80 -8.20
CA VAL A 176 6.97 8.52 -8.90
C VAL A 176 6.49 8.78 -10.32
N PRO A 177 7.21 8.35 -11.36
CA PRO A 177 6.75 8.49 -12.74
C PRO A 177 5.52 7.60 -13.02
N ARG A 178 4.82 7.89 -14.11
CA ARG A 178 3.76 7.03 -14.64
C ARG A 178 4.31 5.62 -14.91
N GLY A 179 3.60 4.59 -14.49
CA GLY A 179 4.05 3.19 -14.58
C GLY A 179 5.06 2.78 -13.50
N GLY A 180 5.51 3.72 -12.68
CA GLY A 180 6.38 3.44 -11.54
C GLY A 180 5.61 2.99 -10.30
N ALA A 181 6.36 2.62 -9.26
CA ALA A 181 5.81 2.22 -7.98
C ALA A 181 6.52 2.87 -6.79
N LEU A 182 5.78 3.09 -5.70
CA LEU A 182 6.32 3.36 -4.37
C LEU A 182 6.04 2.14 -3.49
N VAL A 183 7.10 1.52 -3.00
CA VAL A 183 7.04 0.44 -2.02
C VAL A 183 7.27 1.03 -0.63
N MET A 184 6.46 0.64 0.36
CA MET A 184 6.59 1.20 1.71
C MET A 184 6.11 0.25 2.80
N ARG A 185 6.73 0.34 3.97
CA ARG A 185 6.25 -0.33 5.19
C ARG A 185 4.98 0.35 5.70
N PRO A 186 3.96 -0.39 6.20
CA PRO A 186 2.73 0.21 6.73
C PRO A 186 2.97 1.18 7.89
N LEU A 187 3.94 0.86 8.75
CA LEU A 187 4.31 1.70 9.91
C LEU A 187 5.18 2.91 9.54
N LEU A 188 5.50 3.13 8.27
CA LEU A 188 6.21 4.33 7.83
C LEU A 188 5.30 5.56 8.00
N LEU A 189 5.81 6.58 8.68
CA LEU A 189 5.09 7.83 8.86
C LEU A 189 5.02 8.59 7.53
N HIS A 190 3.82 8.85 7.07
CA HIS A 190 3.58 9.44 5.76
C HIS A 190 2.45 10.49 5.79
N ALA A 191 2.49 11.39 4.83
CA ALA A 191 1.48 12.43 4.63
C ALA A 191 1.36 12.76 3.14
N SER A 192 0.28 13.43 2.73
CA SER A 192 0.20 14.04 1.40
C SER A 192 -0.60 15.34 1.44
N SER A 193 -0.18 16.32 0.66
CA SER A 193 -0.93 17.56 0.45
C SER A 193 -2.16 17.32 -0.42
N ALA A 194 -3.09 18.25 -0.43
CA ALA A 194 -4.05 18.35 -1.51
C ALA A 194 -3.30 18.57 -2.84
N SER A 195 -3.87 18.13 -3.95
CA SER A 195 -3.35 18.42 -5.27
C SER A 195 -3.61 19.89 -5.64
N ALA A 196 -2.60 20.57 -6.16
CA ALA A 196 -2.76 21.89 -6.81
C ALA A 196 -2.99 21.74 -8.33
N SER A 197 -2.71 20.54 -8.87
CA SER A 197 -2.88 20.20 -10.28
C SER A 197 -4.35 20.00 -10.66
N THR A 198 -4.68 20.28 -11.90
CA THR A 198 -5.97 19.94 -12.51
C THR A 198 -6.02 18.52 -13.05
N LYS A 199 -4.85 17.86 -13.18
CA LYS A 199 -4.72 16.48 -13.64
C LYS A 199 -5.07 15.51 -12.51
N SER A 200 -5.65 14.38 -12.86
CA SER A 200 -5.87 13.27 -11.95
C SER A 200 -4.55 12.64 -11.49
N ARG A 201 -4.59 12.02 -10.32
CA ARG A 201 -3.52 11.17 -9.83
C ARG A 201 -4.11 9.86 -9.34
N ARG A 202 -4.09 8.88 -10.22
CA ARG A 202 -4.63 7.53 -10.00
C ARG A 202 -3.52 6.61 -9.50
N VAL A 203 -3.80 5.91 -8.42
CA VAL A 203 -2.87 4.99 -7.77
C VAL A 203 -3.61 3.73 -7.33
N ILE A 204 -3.13 2.57 -7.74
CA ILE A 204 -3.54 1.28 -7.21
C ILE A 204 -2.60 0.94 -6.06
N HIS A 205 -3.15 0.76 -4.87
CA HIS A 205 -2.43 0.44 -3.65
C HIS A 205 -2.75 -1.00 -3.25
N LEU A 206 -1.73 -1.85 -3.20
CA LEU A 206 -1.85 -3.23 -2.76
C LEU A 206 -1.04 -3.44 -1.48
N GLU A 207 -1.63 -4.12 -0.51
CA GLU A 207 -0.96 -4.54 0.72
C GLU A 207 -0.69 -6.04 0.66
N PHE A 208 0.53 -6.42 1.04
CA PHE A 208 1.00 -7.81 1.07
C PHE A 208 1.41 -8.20 2.49
N ALA A 209 1.20 -9.47 2.82
CA ALA A 209 1.65 -10.09 4.06
C ALA A 209 2.56 -11.27 3.78
N ALA A 210 3.46 -11.54 4.73
CA ALA A 210 4.39 -12.68 4.67
C ALA A 210 3.85 -13.93 5.40
N ALA A 211 2.80 -13.79 6.23
CA ALA A 211 2.30 -14.84 7.10
C ALA A 211 0.79 -14.79 7.31
N GLU A 212 0.23 -15.94 7.67
CA GLU A 212 -1.14 -16.05 8.16
C GLU A 212 -1.29 -15.37 9.52
N LEU A 213 -2.55 -15.01 9.84
CA LEU A 213 -2.87 -14.45 11.14
C LEU A 213 -2.97 -15.54 12.21
N PRO A 214 -2.64 -15.22 13.48
CA PRO A 214 -2.64 -16.21 14.55
C PRO A 214 -4.06 -16.60 14.99
N GLN A 215 -4.17 -17.71 15.72
CA GLN A 215 -5.37 -18.19 16.44
C GLN A 215 -6.62 -18.29 15.55
N GLY A 216 -6.43 -18.64 14.27
CA GLY A 216 -7.53 -18.83 13.32
C GLY A 216 -8.24 -17.53 12.90
N LEU A 217 -7.65 -16.37 13.17
CA LEU A 217 -8.08 -15.14 12.52
C LEU A 217 -7.69 -15.20 11.03
N ASN A 218 -8.59 -14.77 10.15
CA ASN A 218 -8.36 -14.89 8.72
C ASN A 218 -8.33 -13.51 8.05
N TRP A 219 -7.38 -13.32 7.11
CA TRP A 219 -7.38 -12.18 6.21
C TRP A 219 -8.72 -12.08 5.48
N TYR A 220 -9.22 -10.88 5.24
CA TYR A 220 -10.46 -10.66 4.49
C TYR A 220 -10.34 -11.19 3.06
N ASP A 221 -9.30 -10.75 2.36
CA ASP A 221 -8.88 -11.26 1.06
C ASP A 221 -7.51 -11.91 1.18
N LYS A 222 -7.24 -12.88 0.31
CA LYS A 222 -5.94 -13.49 0.14
C LYS A 222 -5.78 -13.91 -1.31
N VAL A 223 -4.74 -13.37 -1.97
CA VAL A 223 -4.39 -13.69 -3.36
C VAL A 223 -2.92 -14.09 -3.39
N SER A 224 -2.66 -15.36 -3.64
CA SER A 224 -1.33 -15.95 -3.76
C SER A 224 -1.03 -16.37 -5.20
N ALA A 225 0.26 -16.43 -5.57
CA ALA A 225 0.66 -16.91 -6.88
C ALA A 225 0.22 -18.37 -7.13
N LYS A 226 0.17 -19.21 -6.07
CA LYS A 226 -0.23 -20.62 -6.15
C LYS A 226 -1.72 -20.80 -6.51
N GLU A 227 -2.58 -19.89 -6.06
CA GLU A 227 -4.03 -19.99 -6.30
C GLU A 227 -4.44 -19.46 -7.68
N ALA A 228 -3.64 -18.56 -8.26
CA ALA A 228 -3.89 -18.03 -9.61
C ALA A 228 -3.72 -19.11 -10.70
N HIS A 229 -2.81 -20.07 -10.51
CA HIS A 229 -2.56 -21.17 -11.45
C HIS A 229 -3.61 -22.30 -11.42
N LEU A 230 -4.47 -22.32 -10.40
CA LEU A 230 -5.56 -23.31 -10.27
C LEU A 230 -6.88 -22.86 -10.90
N ARG A 231 -6.97 -21.59 -11.32
CA ARG A 231 -8.17 -20.98 -11.92
C ARG A 231 -8.02 -20.64 -13.42
N SER A 232 -6.84 -20.86 -13.98
CA SER A 232 -6.53 -20.75 -15.43
C SER A 232 -6.62 -22.13 -16.09
#